data_1c0edcbe359ffdeba059f08508d0fd76
#
_entry.id   1c0edcbe359ffdeba059f08508d0fd76
#
_cell.length_a   1.000
_cell.length_b   1.000
_cell.length_c   1.000
_cell.angle_alpha   90.00
_cell.angle_beta   90.00
_cell.angle_gamma   90.00
#
_symmetry.space_group_name_H-M   'P 1'
#
loop_
_entity.id
_entity.type
_entity.pdbx_description
1 polymer ?
#
loop_
_entity_poly.entity_id
_entity_poly.type
_entity_poly.pdbx_seq_one_letter_code
_entity_poly.pdbx_strand_id
1 'polypeptide(L)'
;ALTTQIMTRLSRVFGDKLGVYHSKFPDAERVELWQRQLSERPFPLILGVRSSLFLPFRNLGLVIVDEEHETSYKQQDPAPRYNARDAALVLARSTGARVLLGTATPAVETYHNALSGKYRLVELTTRYGDRQLPEIVVEDVKELRRKKLMKSPFSPRLTEEIREALAHHEQVILFQNRRGYSPVLECHTC
;
A
#
# COMPACT_ATOMS: atom_id res chain seq x y z
N ALA A 1 1.62 4.07 0.91
CA ALA A 1 2.54 5.21 0.74
C ALA A 1 1.73 6.49 0.54
N LEU A 2 2.12 7.57 1.24
CA LEU A 2 1.48 8.87 1.10
C LEU A 2 1.80 9.41 -0.30
N THR A 3 0.85 9.31 -1.21
CA THR A 3 1.03 9.77 -2.60
C THR A 3 0.45 11.18 -2.76
N THR A 4 1.04 11.96 -3.66
CA THR A 4 0.51 13.29 -4.04
C THR A 4 -0.96 13.20 -4.42
N GLN A 5 -1.37 12.09 -5.03
CA GLN A 5 -2.75 11.86 -5.45
C GLN A 5 -3.74 11.80 -4.26
N ILE A 6 -3.41 11.08 -3.19
CA ILE A 6 -4.30 11.00 -2.01
C ILE A 6 -4.34 12.35 -1.29
N MET A 7 -3.20 13.03 -1.19
CA MET A 7 -3.14 14.37 -0.62
C MET A 7 -4.06 15.33 -1.38
N THR A 8 -3.95 15.39 -2.71
CA THR A 8 -4.79 16.25 -3.55
C THR A 8 -6.28 15.92 -3.42
N ARG A 9 -6.64 14.65 -3.39
CA ARG A 9 -8.05 14.21 -3.25
C ARG A 9 -8.62 14.64 -1.89
N LEU A 10 -7.89 14.41 -0.80
CA LEU A 10 -8.36 14.76 0.54
C LEU A 10 -8.38 16.28 0.73
N SER A 11 -7.40 17.01 0.21
CA SER A 11 -7.39 18.48 0.29
C SER A 11 -8.57 19.11 -0.43
N ARG A 12 -9.03 18.53 -1.55
CA ARG A 12 -10.24 19.01 -2.24
C ARG A 12 -11.51 18.89 -1.40
N VAL A 13 -11.57 17.85 -0.54
CA VAL A 13 -12.77 17.57 0.27
C VAL A 13 -12.70 18.30 1.61
N PHE A 14 -11.54 18.30 2.26
CA PHE A 14 -11.38 18.75 3.65
C PHE A 14 -10.72 20.13 3.78
N GLY A 15 -10.08 20.61 2.72
CA GLY A 15 -9.43 21.92 2.70
C GLY A 15 -8.44 22.13 3.85
N ASP A 16 -8.61 23.22 4.56
CA ASP A 16 -7.80 23.66 5.71
C ASP A 16 -7.98 22.81 6.99
N LYS A 17 -8.96 21.89 6.98
CA LYS A 17 -9.18 20.91 8.06
C LYS A 17 -8.21 19.74 8.02
N LEU A 18 -7.47 19.57 6.92
CA LEU A 18 -6.52 18.50 6.72
C LEU A 18 -5.11 18.92 7.12
N GLY A 19 -4.55 18.31 8.16
CA GLY A 19 -3.13 18.36 8.45
C GLY A 19 -2.41 17.18 7.76
N VAL A 20 -1.27 17.46 7.14
CA VAL A 20 -0.45 16.41 6.50
C VAL A 20 0.87 16.26 7.25
N TYR A 21 1.17 15.05 7.73
CA TYR A 21 2.39 14.75 8.46
C TYR A 21 3.25 13.75 7.69
N HIS A 22 4.41 14.20 7.23
CA HIS A 22 5.33 13.38 6.46
C HIS A 22 6.77 13.59 6.92
N SER A 23 7.56 12.52 7.02
CA SER A 23 8.97 12.57 7.46
C SER A 23 9.90 13.33 6.52
N LYS A 24 9.49 13.58 5.26
CA LYS A 24 10.25 14.38 4.29
C LYS A 24 9.97 15.88 4.41
N PHE A 25 9.00 16.30 5.23
CA PHE A 25 8.77 17.71 5.47
C PHE A 25 9.87 18.29 6.37
N PRO A 26 10.24 19.54 6.18
CA PRO A 26 11.16 20.24 7.07
C PRO A 26 10.73 20.13 8.53
N ASP A 27 11.69 20.12 9.43
CA ASP A 27 11.40 20.00 10.86
C ASP A 27 10.48 21.13 11.36
N ALA A 28 10.62 22.33 10.80
CA ALA A 28 9.78 23.47 11.12
C ALA A 28 8.29 23.19 10.86
N GLU A 29 7.93 22.63 9.71
CA GLU A 29 6.55 22.28 9.37
C GLU A 29 6.00 21.18 10.29
N ARG A 30 6.83 20.23 10.66
CA ARG A 30 6.44 19.16 11.61
C ARG A 30 6.20 19.72 13.02
N VAL A 31 7.01 20.67 13.45
CA VAL A 31 6.85 21.37 14.73
C VAL A 31 5.58 22.22 14.71
N GLU A 32 5.32 22.97 13.64
CA GLU A 32 4.11 23.76 13.49
C GLU A 32 2.85 22.89 13.60
N LEU A 33 2.83 21.75 12.89
CA LEU A 33 1.72 20.81 12.99
C LEU A 33 1.55 20.26 14.40
N TRP A 34 2.65 19.92 15.08
CA TRP A 34 2.63 19.47 16.46
C TRP A 34 2.03 20.52 17.40
N GLN A 35 2.51 21.78 17.29
CA GLN A 35 2.02 22.90 18.09
C GLN A 35 0.54 23.17 17.82
N ARG A 36 0.11 23.09 16.56
CA ARG A 36 -1.30 23.23 16.22
C ARG A 36 -2.16 22.12 16.84
N GLN A 37 -1.68 20.88 16.89
CA GLN A 37 -2.41 19.79 17.57
C GLN A 37 -2.55 20.01 19.08
N LEU A 38 -1.63 20.75 19.70
CA LEU A 38 -1.71 21.14 21.11
C LEU A 38 -2.61 22.37 21.34
N SER A 39 -2.92 23.13 20.30
CA SER A 39 -3.71 24.37 20.39
C SER A 39 -5.21 24.09 20.65
N GLU A 40 -5.98 25.16 20.79
CA GLU A 40 -7.45 25.09 20.89
C GLU A 40 -8.12 24.74 19.56
N ARG A 41 -7.41 24.87 18.45
CA ARG A 41 -7.91 24.60 17.09
C ARG A 41 -7.06 23.55 16.35
N PRO A 42 -7.01 22.31 16.85
CA PRO A 42 -6.26 21.26 16.21
C PRO A 42 -6.85 20.91 14.83
N PHE A 43 -6.05 20.30 13.99
CA PHE A 43 -6.58 19.69 12.77
C PHE A 43 -7.52 18.54 13.14
N PRO A 44 -8.77 18.55 12.67
CA PRO A 44 -9.69 17.45 12.91
C PRO A 44 -9.34 16.19 12.13
N LEU A 45 -8.57 16.31 11.06
CA LEU A 45 -8.10 15.21 10.23
C LEU A 45 -6.59 15.32 10.00
N ILE A 46 -5.87 14.24 10.30
CA ILE A 46 -4.45 14.13 10.01
C ILE A 46 -4.23 13.00 8.99
N LEU A 47 -3.59 13.33 7.87
CA LEU A 47 -3.06 12.36 6.94
C LEU A 47 -1.57 12.21 7.21
N GLY A 48 -1.12 11.01 7.56
CA GLY A 48 0.27 10.83 7.96
C GLY A 48 0.87 9.48 7.69
N VAL A 49 2.18 9.39 7.83
CA VAL A 49 2.96 8.16 7.83
C VAL A 49 3.02 7.57 9.25
N ARG A 50 3.70 6.43 9.42
CA ARG A 50 3.82 5.69 10.69
C ARG A 50 3.94 6.57 11.94
N SER A 51 4.83 7.56 11.89
CA SER A 51 5.15 8.41 13.04
C SER A 51 4.05 9.42 13.41
N SER A 52 3.06 9.62 12.54
CA SER A 52 1.91 10.48 12.85
C SER A 52 1.05 9.97 14.00
N LEU A 53 1.14 8.69 14.34
CA LEU A 53 0.46 8.11 15.51
C LEU A 53 0.88 8.73 16.85
N PHE A 54 2.06 9.32 16.91
CA PHE A 54 2.61 9.92 18.13
C PHE A 54 2.30 11.41 18.24
N LEU A 55 1.50 11.99 17.36
CA LEU A 55 1.03 13.35 17.50
C LEU A 55 0.12 13.47 18.74
N PRO A 56 0.08 14.64 19.39
CA PRO A 56 -0.68 14.86 20.62
C PRO A 56 -2.18 14.99 20.37
N PHE A 57 -2.85 13.87 20.09
CA PHE A 57 -4.30 13.84 19.91
C PHE A 57 -5.02 14.00 21.25
N ARG A 58 -5.93 14.99 21.37
CA ARG A 58 -6.76 15.18 22.57
C ARG A 58 -8.05 14.37 22.51
N ASN A 59 -8.71 14.33 21.36
CA ASN A 59 -10.00 13.66 21.14
C ASN A 59 -9.92 12.76 19.91
N LEU A 60 -9.11 11.72 19.97
CA LEU A 60 -9.00 10.78 18.88
C LEU A 60 -10.27 9.90 18.81
N GLY A 61 -11.03 10.02 17.73
CA GLY A 61 -12.28 9.25 17.53
C GLY A 61 -12.13 8.07 16.58
N LEU A 62 -11.23 8.20 15.59
CA LEU A 62 -11.04 7.18 14.56
C LEU A 62 -9.59 7.16 14.07
N VAL A 63 -9.03 5.96 13.92
CA VAL A 63 -7.77 5.72 13.23
C VAL A 63 -8.05 4.85 12.01
N ILE A 64 -7.60 5.28 10.84
CA ILE A 64 -7.68 4.50 9.59
C ILE A 64 -6.29 4.07 9.20
N VAL A 65 -6.09 2.78 9.03
CA VAL A 65 -4.85 2.17 8.54
C VAL A 65 -5.15 1.56 7.18
N ASP A 66 -4.72 2.21 6.13
CA ASP A 66 -4.88 1.74 4.75
C ASP A 66 -3.73 0.80 4.38
N GLU A 67 -4.03 -0.26 3.61
CA GLU A 67 -3.09 -1.34 3.28
C GLU A 67 -2.40 -1.90 4.54
N GLU A 68 -3.20 -2.33 5.53
CA GLU A 68 -2.73 -2.71 6.87
C GLU A 68 -1.67 -3.83 6.87
N HIS A 69 -1.62 -4.62 5.79
CA HIS A 69 -0.66 -5.72 5.59
C HIS A 69 0.76 -5.23 5.24
N GLU A 70 0.91 -3.94 4.87
CA GLU A 70 2.17 -3.40 4.41
C GLU A 70 3.29 -3.53 5.44
N THR A 71 4.38 -4.18 5.06
CA THR A 71 5.56 -4.37 5.92
C THR A 71 6.23 -3.06 6.31
N SER A 72 6.00 -1.99 5.54
CA SER A 72 6.51 -0.65 5.81
C SER A 72 5.94 -0.03 7.09
N TYR A 73 4.85 -0.57 7.64
CA TYR A 73 4.35 -0.18 8.97
C TYR A 73 5.28 -0.62 10.10
N LYS A 74 6.13 -1.61 9.87
CA LYS A 74 7.18 -1.99 10.83
C LYS A 74 8.37 -1.06 10.70
N GLN A 75 8.69 -0.35 11.79
CA GLN A 75 9.93 0.42 11.87
C GLN A 75 11.11 -0.52 12.08
N GLN A 76 12.07 -0.48 11.17
CA GLN A 76 13.29 -1.29 11.27
C GLN A 76 14.38 -0.54 12.03
N ASP A 77 14.54 0.74 11.73
CA ASP A 77 15.51 1.64 12.31
C ASP A 77 14.95 3.08 12.30
N PRO A 78 15.23 3.91 13.32
CA PRO A 78 15.86 3.60 14.60
C PRO A 78 14.93 2.86 15.57
N ALA A 79 15.46 2.46 16.74
CA ALA A 79 14.64 2.03 17.86
C ALA A 79 13.79 3.23 18.38
N PRO A 80 12.60 2.97 18.97
CA PRO A 80 11.93 1.67 19.14
C PRO A 80 11.37 1.12 17.84
N ARG A 81 11.54 -0.19 17.62
CA ARG A 81 11.11 -0.90 16.41
C ARG A 81 9.65 -1.33 16.53
N TYR A 82 8.74 -0.38 16.59
CA TYR A 82 7.30 -0.65 16.68
C TYR A 82 6.69 -1.01 15.32
N ASN A 83 5.51 -1.64 15.36
CA ASN A 83 4.63 -1.77 14.20
C ASN A 83 3.52 -0.73 14.35
N ALA A 84 3.36 0.15 13.36
CA ALA A 84 2.41 1.25 13.43
C ALA A 84 0.94 0.79 13.41
N ARG A 85 0.61 -0.29 12.68
CA ARG A 85 -0.74 -0.89 12.73
C ARG A 85 -1.07 -1.33 14.16
N ASP A 86 -0.16 -2.06 14.81
CA ASP A 86 -0.39 -2.57 16.15
C ASP A 86 -0.40 -1.44 17.20
N ALA A 87 0.49 -0.45 17.03
CA ALA A 87 0.49 0.75 17.86
C ALA A 87 -0.81 1.56 17.72
N ALA A 88 -1.40 1.63 16.52
CA ALA A 88 -2.70 2.26 16.28
C ALA A 88 -3.83 1.59 17.06
N LEU A 89 -3.82 0.25 17.13
CA LEU A 89 -4.81 -0.51 17.92
C LEU A 89 -4.66 -0.22 19.43
N VAL A 90 -3.43 -0.15 19.93
CA VAL A 90 -3.16 0.18 21.33
C VAL A 90 -3.58 1.62 21.65
N LEU A 91 -3.20 2.57 20.79
CA LEU A 91 -3.57 3.98 20.93
C LEU A 91 -5.10 4.15 20.95
N ALA A 92 -5.79 3.53 20.01
CA ALA A 92 -7.24 3.59 19.94
C ALA A 92 -7.91 3.01 21.19
N ARG A 93 -7.40 1.89 21.69
CA ARG A 93 -7.91 1.30 22.95
C ARG A 93 -7.72 2.23 24.15
N SER A 94 -6.57 2.91 24.23
CA SER A 94 -6.27 3.82 25.35
C SER A 94 -7.08 5.12 25.30
N THR A 95 -7.48 5.56 24.10
CA THR A 95 -8.25 6.80 23.88
C THR A 95 -9.75 6.57 23.72
N GLY A 96 -10.21 5.32 23.63
CA GLY A 96 -11.61 4.99 23.30
C GLY A 96 -11.96 5.20 21.81
N ALA A 97 -10.96 5.40 20.94
CA ALA A 97 -11.15 5.58 19.51
C ALA A 97 -11.51 4.25 18.81
N ARG A 98 -12.09 4.35 17.62
CA ARG A 98 -12.29 3.22 16.71
C ARG A 98 -11.13 3.06 15.78
N VAL A 99 -10.92 1.82 15.27
CA VAL A 99 -9.91 1.55 14.23
C VAL A 99 -10.59 0.92 13.03
N LEU A 100 -10.22 1.39 11.86
CA LEU A 100 -10.55 0.78 10.58
C LEU A 100 -9.25 0.32 9.91
N LEU A 101 -9.12 -0.99 9.73
CA LEU A 101 -8.01 -1.61 8.98
C LEU A 101 -8.52 -1.93 7.58
N GLY A 102 -7.97 -1.28 6.57
CA GLY A 102 -8.34 -1.46 5.16
C GLY A 102 -7.28 -2.23 4.39
N THR A 103 -7.69 -3.20 3.57
CA THR A 103 -6.78 -3.94 2.70
C THR A 103 -7.54 -4.80 1.70
N ALA A 104 -6.91 -5.11 0.57
CA ALA A 104 -7.39 -6.14 -0.36
C ALA A 104 -6.76 -7.52 -0.07
N THR A 105 -5.62 -7.53 0.64
CA THR A 105 -4.82 -8.73 0.96
C THR A 105 -4.42 -8.68 2.44
N PRO A 106 -5.31 -9.05 3.37
CA PRO A 106 -5.08 -8.87 4.79
C PRO A 106 -3.86 -9.63 5.30
N ALA A 107 -3.18 -9.06 6.29
CA ALA A 107 -2.19 -9.78 7.06
C ALA A 107 -2.83 -10.99 7.75
N VAL A 108 -2.11 -12.10 7.83
CA VAL A 108 -2.63 -13.37 8.39
C VAL A 108 -3.16 -13.17 9.81
N GLU A 109 -2.45 -12.42 10.63
CA GLU A 109 -2.82 -12.12 12.02
C GLU A 109 -4.11 -11.30 12.10
N THR A 110 -4.26 -10.30 11.24
CA THR A 110 -5.44 -9.44 11.18
C THR A 110 -6.65 -10.23 10.72
N TYR A 111 -6.50 -11.04 9.68
CA TYR A 111 -7.56 -11.88 9.15
C TYR A 111 -7.99 -12.95 10.16
N HIS A 112 -7.04 -13.61 10.83
CA HIS A 112 -7.33 -14.56 11.91
C HIS A 112 -8.12 -13.89 13.05
N ASN A 113 -7.72 -12.69 13.47
CA ASN A 113 -8.44 -11.93 14.50
C ASN A 113 -9.87 -11.57 14.07
N ALA A 114 -10.09 -11.32 12.77
CA ALA A 114 -11.43 -11.07 12.25
C ALA A 114 -12.28 -12.34 12.21
N LEU A 115 -11.74 -13.46 11.73
CA LEU A 115 -12.44 -14.75 11.70
C LEU A 115 -12.78 -15.29 13.11
N SER A 116 -11.89 -15.06 14.08
CA SER A 116 -12.11 -15.45 15.48
C SER A 116 -13.08 -14.53 16.25
N GLY A 117 -13.63 -13.50 15.60
CA GLY A 117 -14.58 -12.57 16.21
C GLY A 117 -13.96 -11.49 17.10
N LYS A 118 -12.63 -11.40 17.17
CA LYS A 118 -11.94 -10.34 17.91
C LYS A 118 -12.06 -8.98 17.19
N TYR A 119 -12.12 -8.99 15.85
CA TYR A 119 -12.42 -7.83 15.02
C TYR A 119 -13.70 -8.08 14.24
N ARG A 120 -14.41 -7.00 13.92
CA ARG A 120 -15.53 -7.08 12.99
C ARG A 120 -15.00 -7.12 11.56
N LEU A 121 -15.37 -8.15 10.79
CA LEU A 121 -15.07 -8.25 9.37
C LEU A 121 -16.15 -7.54 8.54
N VAL A 122 -15.71 -6.74 7.58
CA VAL A 122 -16.56 -6.15 6.53
C VAL A 122 -15.91 -6.44 5.19
N GLU A 123 -16.60 -7.16 4.33
CA GLU A 123 -16.12 -7.51 3.00
C GLU A 123 -16.81 -6.66 1.94
N LEU A 124 -16.02 -6.05 1.06
CA LEU A 124 -16.48 -5.36 -0.12
C LEU A 124 -16.32 -6.29 -1.33
N THR A 125 -17.40 -6.96 -1.71
CA THR A 125 -17.38 -8.00 -2.75
C THR A 125 -17.59 -7.46 -4.17
N THR A 126 -18.09 -6.22 -4.31
CA THR A 126 -18.33 -5.59 -5.61
C THR A 126 -17.27 -4.53 -5.90
N ARG A 127 -16.79 -4.50 -7.13
CA ARG A 127 -15.85 -3.47 -7.60
C ARG A 127 -16.60 -2.22 -8.02
N TYR A 128 -15.98 -1.09 -7.80
CA TYR A 128 -16.50 0.18 -8.30
C TYR A 128 -16.63 0.15 -9.83
N GLY A 129 -17.84 0.48 -10.33
CA GLY A 129 -18.14 0.54 -11.77
C GLY A 129 -18.26 -0.82 -12.45
N ASP A 130 -18.63 -1.89 -11.72
CA ASP A 130 -18.88 -3.25 -12.24
C ASP A 130 -17.74 -3.82 -13.11
N ARG A 131 -16.51 -3.40 -12.85
CA ARG A 131 -15.35 -3.84 -13.62
C ARG A 131 -15.05 -5.31 -13.34
N GLN A 132 -14.93 -6.08 -14.41
CA GLN A 132 -14.51 -7.48 -14.35
C GLN A 132 -13.02 -7.60 -13.97
N LEU A 133 -12.66 -8.76 -13.43
CA LEU A 133 -11.28 -9.12 -13.21
C LEU A 133 -10.59 -9.36 -14.56
N PRO A 134 -9.30 -9.04 -14.69
CA PRO A 134 -8.55 -9.44 -15.88
C PRO A 134 -8.48 -10.96 -15.98
N GLU A 135 -8.39 -11.47 -17.19
CA GLU A 135 -8.07 -12.87 -17.42
C GLU A 135 -6.64 -13.17 -16.92
N ILE A 136 -6.50 -14.21 -16.12
CA ILE A 136 -5.20 -14.64 -15.61
C ILE A 136 -4.85 -15.97 -16.26
N VAL A 137 -3.77 -15.98 -17.02
CA VAL A 137 -3.25 -17.19 -17.66
C VAL A 137 -1.96 -17.62 -17.00
N VAL A 138 -1.90 -18.87 -16.61
CA VAL A 138 -0.70 -19.47 -15.99
C VAL A 138 -0.05 -20.45 -16.96
N GLU A 139 1.25 -20.27 -17.22
CA GLU A 139 2.04 -21.18 -18.06
C GLU A 139 3.14 -21.86 -17.26
N ASP A 140 3.29 -23.16 -17.46
CA ASP A 140 4.41 -23.94 -16.90
C ASP A 140 5.66 -23.80 -17.77
N VAL A 141 6.51 -22.87 -17.41
CA VAL A 141 7.78 -22.60 -18.09
C VAL A 141 8.74 -23.80 -18.03
N LYS A 142 8.66 -24.67 -17.01
CA LYS A 142 9.52 -25.87 -16.93
C LYS A 142 9.12 -26.88 -17.99
N GLU A 143 7.83 -27.07 -18.17
CA GLU A 143 7.30 -27.96 -19.22
C GLU A 143 7.65 -27.44 -20.62
N LEU A 144 7.45 -26.14 -20.87
CA LEU A 144 7.80 -25.51 -22.13
C LEU A 144 9.28 -25.67 -22.46
N ARG A 145 10.19 -25.54 -21.49
CA ARG A 145 11.63 -25.80 -21.66
C ARG A 145 11.91 -27.27 -21.94
N ARG A 146 11.27 -28.18 -21.22
CA ARG A 146 11.42 -29.64 -21.46
C ARG A 146 11.01 -30.00 -22.87
N LYS A 147 9.94 -29.41 -23.38
CA LYS A 147 9.45 -29.61 -24.76
C LYS A 147 10.26 -28.82 -25.80
N LYS A 148 11.30 -28.07 -25.41
CA LYS A 148 12.12 -27.22 -26.28
C LYS A 148 11.33 -26.17 -27.06
N LEU A 149 10.22 -25.70 -26.50
CA LEU A 149 9.35 -24.69 -27.10
C LEU A 149 9.82 -23.25 -26.75
N MET A 150 10.69 -23.10 -25.77
CA MET A 150 11.24 -21.82 -25.34
C MET A 150 12.42 -21.43 -26.23
N LYS A 151 12.25 -20.37 -27.04
CA LYS A 151 13.30 -19.77 -27.87
C LYS A 151 13.94 -18.53 -27.22
N SER A 152 13.35 -18.06 -26.13
CA SER A 152 13.77 -16.85 -25.38
C SER A 152 13.49 -17.07 -23.89
N PRO A 153 13.87 -16.15 -22.99
CA PRO A 153 13.47 -16.17 -21.59
C PRO A 153 11.95 -16.10 -21.39
N PHE A 154 11.22 -15.58 -22.37
CA PHE A 154 9.77 -15.45 -22.36
C PHE A 154 9.09 -16.66 -23.02
N SER A 155 7.91 -17.02 -22.52
CA SER A 155 7.11 -18.09 -23.15
C SER A 155 6.61 -17.65 -24.52
N PRO A 156 6.32 -18.60 -25.43
CA PRO A 156 5.78 -18.27 -26.75
C PRO A 156 4.48 -17.47 -26.67
N ARG A 157 3.58 -17.85 -25.76
CA ARG A 157 2.32 -17.14 -25.55
C ARG A 157 2.54 -15.71 -25.07
N LEU A 158 3.39 -15.51 -24.05
CA LEU A 158 3.71 -14.16 -23.58
C LEU A 158 4.26 -13.28 -24.70
N THR A 159 5.12 -13.84 -25.54
CA THR A 159 5.71 -13.11 -26.68
C THR A 159 4.64 -12.72 -27.70
N GLU A 160 3.66 -13.60 -27.93
CA GLU A 160 2.56 -13.32 -28.85
C GLU A 160 1.60 -12.25 -28.31
N GLU A 161 1.17 -12.38 -27.05
CA GLU A 161 0.31 -11.37 -26.37
C GLU A 161 0.97 -9.98 -26.36
N ILE A 162 2.29 -9.91 -26.13
CA ILE A 162 3.04 -8.65 -26.22
C ILE A 162 2.98 -8.08 -27.65
N ARG A 163 3.19 -8.92 -28.65
CA ARG A 163 3.17 -8.50 -30.06
C ARG A 163 1.80 -7.99 -30.47
N GLU A 164 0.74 -8.69 -30.09
CA GLU A 164 -0.65 -8.29 -30.37
C GLU A 164 -0.99 -6.96 -29.71
N ALA A 165 -0.69 -6.80 -28.42
CA ALA A 165 -0.93 -5.56 -27.71
C ALA A 165 -0.21 -4.37 -28.38
N LEU A 166 1.05 -4.55 -28.75
CA LEU A 166 1.82 -3.50 -29.44
C LEU A 166 1.27 -3.20 -30.84
N ALA A 167 0.77 -4.22 -31.57
CA ALA A 167 0.14 -4.03 -32.88
C ALA A 167 -1.17 -3.23 -32.78
N HIS A 168 -1.88 -3.33 -31.66
CA HIS A 168 -3.08 -2.55 -31.36
C HIS A 168 -2.78 -1.19 -30.70
N HIS A 169 -1.51 -0.77 -30.65
CA HIS A 169 -1.07 0.44 -29.96
C HIS A 169 -1.38 0.46 -28.46
N GLU A 170 -1.50 -0.70 -27.86
CA GLU A 170 -1.71 -0.86 -26.42
C GLU A 170 -0.39 -0.88 -25.65
N GLN A 171 -0.47 -0.69 -24.35
CA GLN A 171 0.70 -0.68 -23.46
C GLN A 171 0.85 -2.03 -22.76
N VAL A 172 2.09 -2.48 -22.60
CA VAL A 172 2.44 -3.71 -21.92
C VAL A 172 3.24 -3.40 -20.65
N ILE A 173 2.86 -4.00 -19.53
CA ILE A 173 3.63 -3.94 -18.28
C ILE A 173 4.22 -5.32 -18.02
N LEU A 174 5.55 -5.42 -18.05
CA LEU A 174 6.27 -6.62 -17.63
C LEU A 174 6.70 -6.47 -16.18
N PHE A 175 6.17 -7.32 -15.30
CA PHE A 175 6.52 -7.34 -13.90
C PHE A 175 7.40 -8.55 -13.57
N GLN A 176 8.62 -8.29 -13.09
CA GLN A 176 9.54 -9.32 -12.64
C GLN A 176 9.92 -9.07 -11.18
N ASN A 177 9.48 -9.94 -10.28
CA ASN A 177 9.71 -9.82 -8.84
C ASN A 177 11.03 -10.45 -8.37
N ARG A 178 12.00 -10.63 -9.26
CA ARG A 178 13.34 -11.15 -8.91
C ARG A 178 14.42 -10.30 -9.56
N ARG A 179 15.47 -10.00 -8.80
CA ARG A 179 16.74 -9.58 -9.41
C ARG A 179 17.26 -10.74 -10.23
N GLY A 180 17.49 -10.50 -11.51
CA GLY A 180 18.00 -11.52 -12.42
C GLY A 180 19.36 -12.03 -11.99
N TYR A 181 19.65 -13.29 -12.32
CA TYR A 181 20.99 -13.88 -12.14
C TYR A 181 22.02 -13.19 -13.05
N SER A 182 21.62 -12.76 -14.24
CA SER A 182 22.44 -12.02 -15.16
C SER A 182 21.82 -10.64 -15.44
N PRO A 183 22.46 -9.54 -15.04
CA PRO A 183 21.95 -8.21 -15.32
C PRO A 183 22.17 -7.74 -16.75
N VAL A 184 22.81 -8.57 -17.58
CA VAL A 184 23.21 -8.20 -18.95
C VAL A 184 22.66 -9.22 -19.94
N LEU A 185 22.01 -8.73 -20.98
CA LEU A 185 21.72 -9.48 -22.20
C LEU A 185 22.84 -9.20 -23.19
N GLU A 186 23.59 -10.26 -23.52
CA GLU A 186 24.67 -10.19 -24.50
C GLU A 186 24.13 -10.58 -25.87
N CYS A 187 24.30 -9.71 -26.86
CA CYS A 187 23.96 -10.02 -28.23
C CYS A 187 25.05 -10.88 -28.85
N HIS A 188 24.68 -12.04 -29.37
CA HIS A 188 25.66 -12.94 -30.03
C HIS A 188 26.07 -12.49 -31.45
N THR A 189 25.46 -11.42 -31.97
CA THR A 189 25.70 -10.95 -33.34
C THR A 189 26.55 -9.69 -33.38
N CYS A 190 26.53 -8.87 -32.37
CA CYS A 190 27.32 -7.66 -32.23
C CYS A 190 28.02 -7.58 -30.87
#